data_0a084dc3a883ded88287450033b9f55b
#
_entry.id   0a084dc3a883ded88287450033b9f55b
#
_cell.length_a   1.000
_cell.length_b   1.000
_cell.length_c   1.000
_cell.angle_alpha   90.00
_cell.angle_beta   90.00
_cell.angle_gamma   90.00
#
_symmetry.space_group_name_H-M   'P 1'
#
loop_
_entity.id
_entity.type
_entity.pdbx_description
1 polymer ?
#
loop_
_entity_poly.entity_id
_entity_poly.type
_entity_poly.pdbx_seq_one_letter_code
_entity_poly.pdbx_strand_id
1 'polypeptide(L)'
;MTKVEIALPGQAGADALAMPVAQPFGGNGGKILDEKLGGRLARLGESGELRGERGEALLLHLDGELEAPRLVAAGVGKREEVDADALRTAASVTAQALSRVGGTLVWLLDESLPVPLPEQAAALVEGTILGSYSPGRWKAKNETKAPERIVIGHADDPELQAAVKRAAIVAERANRARDLSNMPPNELTPHTLGEKAKELAAEHEHLTCEVLATRELDDLGMGALSAVGRGSRNEPRLIVLRYDPPGAREDMLLGLVGKSITFDAGGISIKPSGGMQDMKGDMSGGAGTLHGIGALAALGTPVRAIAALAAAENLPGGDAFRPGDILRAANGKTIEVINTDAEGRLVLADALWYVRREGATHVLDLATLTGAMELALGDLYAGGFANDPEWGELVVEAGRRSGDLIWPFPLHPRYRRYIDSSFADMKNGSTLRQGSPALAAEFLHEFAGDGPWMHVDMAGPAFLERSRGDYLRVPGGTGWGVRLIAELGRLVA
;
A
#
# COMPACT_ATOMS: atom_id res chain seq x y z
N MET A 1 17.34 7.41 2.06
CA MET A 1 16.10 8.20 2.36
C MET A 1 16.27 9.63 1.87
N THR A 2 15.27 10.17 1.20
CA THR A 2 15.21 11.59 0.84
C THR A 2 15.19 12.43 2.12
N LYS A 3 16.08 13.42 2.22
CA LYS A 3 16.07 14.32 3.39
C LYS A 3 14.88 15.27 3.30
N VAL A 4 14.07 15.33 4.36
CA VAL A 4 12.91 16.22 4.43
C VAL A 4 13.08 17.19 5.58
N GLU A 5 12.85 18.50 5.35
CA GLU A 5 13.03 19.55 6.35
C GLU A 5 12.07 20.72 6.11
N ILE A 6 11.94 21.61 7.11
CA ILE A 6 11.26 22.88 7.02
C ILE A 6 12.29 23.98 7.08
N ALA A 7 12.24 24.95 6.17
CA ALA A 7 13.09 26.12 6.17
C ALA A 7 12.42 27.26 5.40
N LEU A 8 12.78 28.49 5.69
CA LEU A 8 12.34 29.63 4.88
C LEU A 8 12.88 29.46 3.44
N PRO A 9 12.09 29.75 2.41
CA PRO A 9 12.47 29.51 1.02
C PRO A 9 13.84 30.06 0.64
N GLY A 10 14.17 31.28 1.03
CA GLY A 10 15.46 31.93 0.76
C GLY A 10 16.68 31.36 1.50
N GLN A 11 16.48 30.43 2.43
CA GLN A 11 17.55 29.78 3.18
C GLN A 11 17.88 28.36 2.70
N ALA A 12 17.09 27.83 1.78
CA ALA A 12 17.11 26.42 1.41
C ALA A 12 18.13 26.05 0.32
N GLY A 13 18.58 26.99 -0.50
CA GLY A 13 19.45 26.72 -1.64
C GLY A 13 18.77 25.81 -2.69
N ALA A 14 17.66 26.27 -3.26
CA ALA A 14 16.78 25.48 -4.09
C ALA A 14 17.31 25.28 -5.52
N ASP A 15 17.26 24.04 -6.04
CA ASP A 15 17.41 23.73 -7.47
C ASP A 15 16.10 23.93 -8.24
N ALA A 16 14.97 23.83 -7.52
CA ALA A 16 13.63 24.13 -8.00
C ALA A 16 12.72 24.59 -6.87
N LEU A 17 11.85 25.55 -7.15
CA LEU A 17 10.67 25.85 -6.35
C LEU A 17 9.47 25.16 -6.96
N ALA A 18 8.47 24.80 -6.15
CA ALA A 18 7.19 24.32 -6.60
C ALA A 18 6.06 24.94 -5.78
N MET A 19 4.91 25.14 -6.43
CA MET A 19 3.72 25.66 -5.76
C MET A 19 2.47 24.98 -6.28
N PRO A 20 1.45 24.71 -5.42
CA PRO A 20 0.14 24.31 -5.87
C PRO A 20 -0.57 25.50 -6.54
N VAL A 21 -1.28 25.23 -7.64
CA VAL A 21 -2.05 26.24 -8.36
C VAL A 21 -3.49 25.76 -8.49
N ALA A 22 -4.41 26.48 -7.80
CA ALA A 22 -5.85 26.21 -7.87
C ALA A 22 -6.54 27.08 -8.92
N GLN A 23 -7.69 26.63 -9.39
CA GLN A 23 -8.60 27.38 -10.25
C GLN A 23 -9.64 28.17 -9.42
N PRO A 24 -9.94 29.44 -9.77
CA PRO A 24 -9.17 30.28 -10.69
C PRO A 24 -7.80 30.64 -10.12
N PHE A 25 -6.84 30.92 -11.00
CA PHE A 25 -5.52 31.40 -10.58
C PHE A 25 -5.65 32.71 -9.78
N GLY A 26 -4.95 32.82 -8.64
CA GLY A 26 -4.92 34.10 -7.89
C GLY A 26 -5.03 34.00 -6.36
N GLY A 27 -4.67 32.90 -5.71
CA GLY A 27 -4.49 32.83 -4.25
C GLY A 27 -3.35 33.75 -3.74
N ASN A 28 -3.32 34.05 -2.43
CA ASN A 28 -2.37 35.02 -1.86
C ASN A 28 -0.90 34.67 -2.12
N GLY A 29 -0.51 33.39 -1.98
CA GLY A 29 0.86 32.94 -2.25
C GLY A 29 1.24 33.07 -3.72
N GLY A 30 0.32 32.77 -4.63
CA GLY A 30 0.51 32.94 -6.08
C GLY A 30 0.69 34.39 -6.50
N LYS A 31 0.01 35.35 -5.88
CA LYS A 31 0.14 36.76 -6.21
C LYS A 31 1.50 37.35 -5.88
N ILE A 32 2.00 37.07 -4.67
CA ILE A 32 3.32 37.56 -4.22
C ILE A 32 4.43 37.01 -5.14
N LEU A 33 4.33 35.75 -5.52
CA LEU A 33 5.28 35.14 -6.43
C LEU A 33 5.17 35.70 -7.85
N ASP A 34 3.96 35.91 -8.33
CA ASP A 34 3.69 36.47 -9.66
C ASP A 34 4.17 37.93 -9.78
N GLU A 35 4.06 38.74 -8.73
CA GLU A 35 4.66 40.08 -8.67
C GLU A 35 6.17 40.04 -8.87
N LYS A 36 6.88 39.12 -8.20
CA LYS A 36 8.32 38.92 -8.39
C LYS A 36 8.69 38.45 -9.80
N LEU A 37 7.77 37.74 -10.46
CA LEU A 37 7.91 37.28 -11.85
C LEU A 37 7.35 38.27 -12.89
N GLY A 38 7.08 39.52 -12.48
CA GLY A 38 6.57 40.60 -13.35
C GLY A 38 5.22 40.24 -14.00
N GLY A 39 4.34 39.52 -13.31
CA GLY A 39 3.01 39.14 -13.79
C GLY A 39 3.04 37.98 -14.81
N ARG A 40 4.08 37.18 -14.85
CA ARG A 40 4.27 36.07 -15.81
C ARG A 40 3.26 34.96 -15.62
N LEU A 41 2.95 34.57 -14.37
CA LEU A 41 2.00 33.49 -14.09
C LEU A 41 0.58 33.90 -14.46
N ALA A 42 0.19 35.15 -14.17
CA ALA A 42 -1.12 35.68 -14.55
C ALA A 42 -1.31 35.67 -16.09
N ARG A 43 -0.31 36.11 -16.85
CA ARG A 43 -0.35 36.05 -18.32
C ARG A 43 -0.45 34.64 -18.87
N LEU A 44 0.25 33.68 -18.25
CA LEU A 44 0.15 32.25 -18.60
C LEU A 44 -1.23 31.66 -18.27
N GLY A 45 -1.87 32.16 -17.20
CA GLY A 45 -3.26 31.85 -16.89
C GLY A 45 -4.22 32.39 -17.91
N GLU A 46 -4.06 33.66 -18.31
CA GLU A 46 -4.90 34.34 -19.34
C GLU A 46 -4.74 33.70 -20.73
N SER A 47 -3.55 33.25 -21.10
CA SER A 47 -3.30 32.52 -22.37
C SER A 47 -3.79 31.07 -22.36
N GLY A 48 -4.16 30.52 -21.17
CA GLY A 48 -4.57 29.14 -21.02
C GLY A 48 -3.40 28.13 -20.98
N GLU A 49 -2.16 28.60 -20.88
CA GLU A 49 -0.97 27.75 -20.72
C GLU A 49 -0.81 27.23 -19.29
N LEU A 50 -1.32 27.98 -18.29
CA LEU A 50 -1.42 27.57 -16.89
C LEU A 50 -2.89 27.53 -16.49
N ARG A 51 -3.50 26.35 -16.56
CA ARG A 51 -4.93 26.18 -16.26
C ARG A 51 -5.21 25.83 -14.80
N GLY A 52 -4.21 25.30 -14.08
CA GLY A 52 -4.35 24.81 -12.72
C GLY A 52 -5.16 23.53 -12.61
N GLU A 53 -5.33 22.79 -13.72
CA GLU A 53 -6.04 21.50 -13.72
C GLU A 53 -5.30 20.46 -12.91
N ARG A 54 -6.02 19.59 -12.21
CA ARG A 54 -5.43 18.49 -11.43
C ARG A 54 -4.53 17.63 -12.32
N GLY A 55 -3.27 17.48 -11.90
CA GLY A 55 -2.27 16.68 -12.64
C GLY A 55 -1.51 17.46 -13.73
N GLU A 56 -1.77 18.76 -13.90
CA GLU A 56 -0.97 19.65 -14.73
C GLU A 56 0.31 20.07 -13.99
N ALA A 57 1.44 20.20 -14.71
CA ALA A 57 2.67 20.79 -14.19
C ALA A 57 3.33 21.66 -15.28
N LEU A 58 3.48 22.93 -15.01
CA LEU A 58 4.20 23.87 -15.87
C LEU A 58 5.57 24.17 -15.27
N LEU A 59 6.63 23.75 -15.96
CA LEU A 59 8.02 24.04 -15.56
C LEU A 59 8.49 25.33 -16.24
N LEU A 60 8.84 26.33 -15.45
CA LEU A 60 9.43 27.57 -15.88
C LEU A 60 10.94 27.60 -15.54
N HIS A 61 11.75 27.98 -16.50
CA HIS A 61 13.15 28.34 -16.27
C HIS A 61 13.23 29.82 -15.93
N LEU A 62 14.05 30.15 -14.94
CA LEU A 62 14.20 31.48 -14.37
C LEU A 62 15.62 31.98 -14.58
N ASP A 63 15.76 33.26 -14.91
CA ASP A 63 17.02 33.93 -15.20
C ASP A 63 17.44 34.91 -14.06
N GLY A 64 17.15 34.51 -12.80
CA GLY A 64 17.54 35.28 -11.61
C GLY A 64 16.38 36.05 -10.96
N GLU A 65 15.14 35.89 -11.43
CA GLU A 65 13.97 36.53 -10.82
C GLU A 65 13.66 36.00 -9.42
N LEU A 66 14.03 34.73 -9.17
CA LEU A 66 13.95 34.06 -7.86
C LEU A 66 15.30 33.41 -7.53
N GLU A 67 15.47 32.97 -6.27
CA GLU A 67 16.69 32.30 -5.80
C GLU A 67 16.90 30.88 -6.35
N ALA A 68 15.91 30.32 -7.07
CA ALA A 68 16.00 29.02 -7.73
C ALA A 68 15.98 29.18 -9.26
N PRO A 69 16.73 28.36 -10.01
CA PRO A 69 16.74 28.42 -11.48
C PRO A 69 15.47 27.85 -12.13
N ARG A 70 14.55 27.29 -11.35
CA ARG A 70 13.31 26.68 -11.86
C ARG A 70 12.15 26.92 -10.92
N LEU A 71 10.94 27.06 -11.51
CA LEU A 71 9.67 27.05 -10.81
C LEU A 71 8.74 26.04 -11.47
N VAL A 72 8.09 25.19 -10.69
CA VAL A 72 7.00 24.31 -11.14
C VAL A 72 5.69 24.83 -10.55
N ALA A 73 4.77 25.26 -11.43
CA ALA A 73 3.39 25.54 -11.09
C ALA A 73 2.57 24.25 -11.30
N ALA A 74 2.09 23.63 -10.21
CA ALA A 74 1.43 22.34 -10.23
C ALA A 74 -0.07 22.48 -9.97
N GLY A 75 -0.91 22.09 -10.91
CA GLY A 75 -2.37 22.21 -10.84
C GLY A 75 -2.99 21.27 -9.82
N VAL A 76 -3.88 21.81 -8.98
CA VAL A 76 -4.65 21.09 -7.96
C VAL A 76 -6.15 21.05 -8.24
N GLY A 77 -6.62 21.66 -9.34
CA GLY A 77 -8.04 21.74 -9.69
C GLY A 77 -8.75 22.95 -9.07
N LYS A 78 -10.08 22.89 -8.97
CA LYS A 78 -10.87 23.95 -8.39
C LYS A 78 -10.58 24.10 -6.90
N ARG A 79 -10.43 25.34 -6.45
CA ARG A 79 -10.02 25.67 -5.07
C ARG A 79 -10.86 25.00 -4.00
N GLU A 80 -12.17 25.02 -4.16
CA GLU A 80 -13.13 24.46 -3.21
C GLU A 80 -13.15 22.91 -3.18
N GLU A 81 -12.58 22.25 -4.21
CA GLU A 81 -12.51 20.80 -4.37
C GLU A 81 -11.12 20.25 -4.00
N VAL A 82 -10.17 21.11 -3.58
CA VAL A 82 -8.81 20.67 -3.25
C VAL A 82 -8.81 19.84 -1.99
N ASP A 83 -8.27 18.63 -2.10
CA ASP A 83 -8.04 17.68 -1.05
C ASP A 83 -6.57 17.23 -0.98
N ALA A 84 -6.23 16.36 -0.03
CA ALA A 84 -4.89 15.82 0.11
C ALA A 84 -4.43 15.05 -1.15
N ASP A 85 -5.34 14.35 -1.84
CA ASP A 85 -4.99 13.61 -3.06
C ASP A 85 -4.71 14.51 -4.25
N ALA A 86 -5.37 15.66 -4.35
CA ALA A 86 -5.03 16.68 -5.34
C ALA A 86 -3.60 17.21 -5.13
N LEU A 87 -3.22 17.45 -3.87
CA LEU A 87 -1.87 17.88 -3.51
C LEU A 87 -0.82 16.78 -3.74
N ARG A 88 -1.10 15.52 -3.39
CA ARG A 88 -0.23 14.36 -3.73
C ARG A 88 -0.02 14.26 -5.24
N THR A 89 -1.09 14.46 -6.02
CA THR A 89 -1.03 14.42 -7.48
C THR A 89 -0.16 15.56 -8.04
N ALA A 90 -0.36 16.79 -7.56
CA ALA A 90 0.47 17.94 -7.92
C ALA A 90 1.96 17.71 -7.59
N ALA A 91 2.23 17.11 -6.41
CA ALA A 91 3.59 16.77 -6.00
C ALA A 91 4.22 15.68 -6.89
N SER A 92 3.44 14.68 -7.29
CA SER A 92 3.91 13.61 -8.16
C SER A 92 4.25 14.12 -9.58
N VAL A 93 3.41 14.96 -10.17
CA VAL A 93 3.72 15.54 -11.49
C VAL A 93 4.93 16.48 -11.44
N THR A 94 5.11 17.20 -10.33
CA THR A 94 6.30 18.02 -10.08
C THR A 94 7.56 17.16 -10.03
N ALA A 95 7.54 16.07 -9.27
CA ALA A 95 8.66 15.12 -9.19
C ALA A 95 9.04 14.57 -10.57
N GLN A 96 8.04 14.28 -11.42
CA GLN A 96 8.28 13.82 -12.79
C GLN A 96 8.86 14.91 -13.70
N ALA A 97 8.32 16.13 -13.63
CA ALA A 97 8.87 17.27 -14.38
C ALA A 97 10.35 17.54 -14.05
N LEU A 98 10.74 17.26 -12.80
CA LEU A 98 12.11 17.42 -12.30
C LEU A 98 12.94 16.13 -12.34
N SER A 99 12.45 15.03 -12.91
CA SER A 99 13.09 13.71 -12.87
C SER A 99 14.48 13.61 -13.50
N ARG A 100 14.93 14.63 -14.23
CA ARG A 100 16.29 14.73 -14.77
C ARG A 100 17.16 15.72 -14.00
N VAL A 101 16.57 16.48 -13.09
CA VAL A 101 17.24 17.53 -12.32
C VAL A 101 17.83 16.98 -11.02
N GLY A 102 16.96 16.38 -10.17
CA GLY A 102 17.36 15.99 -8.81
C GLY A 102 17.55 17.22 -7.89
N GLY A 103 18.43 17.09 -6.89
CA GLY A 103 18.81 18.19 -6.02
C GLY A 103 17.76 18.57 -4.97
N THR A 104 17.67 19.86 -4.64
CA THR A 104 16.76 20.40 -3.62
C THR A 104 15.49 20.94 -4.24
N LEU A 105 14.35 20.36 -3.86
CA LEU A 105 13.02 20.84 -4.19
C LEU A 105 12.39 21.57 -2.98
N VAL A 106 12.00 22.83 -3.16
CA VAL A 106 11.30 23.62 -2.13
C VAL A 106 9.83 23.75 -2.52
N TRP A 107 8.94 23.28 -1.67
CA TRP A 107 7.50 23.45 -1.81
C TRP A 107 7.02 24.69 -1.07
N LEU A 108 6.28 25.55 -1.76
CA LEU A 108 5.54 26.67 -1.18
C LEU A 108 4.15 26.21 -0.80
N LEU A 109 3.70 26.53 0.41
CA LEU A 109 2.33 26.27 0.87
C LEU A 109 1.39 27.42 0.46
N ASP A 110 0.08 27.13 0.33
CA ASP A 110 -0.94 28.13 0.03
C ASP A 110 -2.03 28.11 1.13
N GLU A 111 -1.99 29.11 2.03
CA GLU A 111 -2.96 29.29 3.12
C GLU A 111 -4.40 29.50 2.63
N SER A 112 -4.61 29.82 1.36
CA SER A 112 -5.93 30.03 0.78
C SER A 112 -6.64 28.74 0.34
N LEU A 113 -5.96 27.60 0.40
CA LEU A 113 -6.57 26.29 0.11
C LEU A 113 -7.37 25.76 1.32
N PRO A 114 -8.44 24.97 1.08
CA PRO A 114 -9.29 24.44 2.16
C PRO A 114 -8.64 23.30 2.97
N VAL A 115 -7.37 23.00 2.74
CA VAL A 115 -6.59 21.95 3.41
C VAL A 115 -5.65 22.60 4.42
N PRO A 116 -5.62 22.17 5.70
CA PRO A 116 -4.72 22.72 6.71
C PRO A 116 -3.23 22.59 6.32
N LEU A 117 -2.39 23.55 6.72
CA LEU A 117 -0.97 23.59 6.32
C LEU A 117 -0.19 22.30 6.66
N PRO A 118 -0.37 21.67 7.85
CA PRO A 118 0.31 20.40 8.14
C PRO A 118 -0.11 19.27 7.19
N GLU A 119 -1.37 19.23 6.79
CA GLU A 119 -1.88 18.25 5.84
C GLU A 119 -1.40 18.55 4.40
N GLN A 120 -1.34 19.83 4.01
CA GLN A 120 -0.72 20.23 2.73
C GLN A 120 0.73 19.78 2.67
N ALA A 121 1.52 20.10 3.70
CA ALA A 121 2.94 19.75 3.78
C ALA A 121 3.15 18.22 3.70
N ALA A 122 2.35 17.47 4.45
CA ALA A 122 2.38 16.00 4.43
C ALA A 122 2.07 15.45 3.04
N ALA A 123 0.99 15.92 2.40
CA ALA A 123 0.56 15.46 1.07
C ALA A 123 1.59 15.79 -0.03
N LEU A 124 2.22 16.96 0.03
CA LEU A 124 3.25 17.38 -0.91
C LEU A 124 4.53 16.54 -0.76
N VAL A 125 4.96 16.26 0.47
CA VAL A 125 6.10 15.37 0.74
C VAL A 125 5.81 13.96 0.26
N GLU A 126 4.66 13.41 0.64
CA GLU A 126 4.23 12.06 0.29
C GLU A 126 4.14 11.89 -1.24
N GLY A 127 3.43 12.79 -1.91
CA GLY A 127 3.27 12.78 -3.37
C GLY A 127 4.60 12.94 -4.11
N THR A 128 5.53 13.75 -3.60
CA THR A 128 6.88 13.88 -4.18
C THR A 128 7.65 12.57 -4.09
N ILE A 129 7.66 11.90 -2.93
CA ILE A 129 8.38 10.64 -2.72
C ILE A 129 7.75 9.51 -3.56
N LEU A 130 6.41 9.38 -3.53
CA LEU A 130 5.70 8.36 -4.31
C LEU A 130 5.82 8.59 -5.82
N GLY A 131 5.75 9.85 -6.26
CA GLY A 131 5.89 10.23 -7.67
C GLY A 131 7.30 10.11 -8.23
N SER A 132 8.31 10.14 -7.36
CA SER A 132 9.72 9.93 -7.72
C SER A 132 10.10 8.46 -7.90
N TYR A 133 9.19 7.53 -7.57
CA TYR A 133 9.47 6.10 -7.67
C TYR A 133 9.73 5.66 -9.11
N SER A 134 10.77 4.85 -9.30
CA SER A 134 11.12 4.24 -10.59
C SER A 134 11.27 2.72 -10.42
N PRO A 135 10.46 1.90 -11.13
CA PRO A 135 10.60 0.45 -11.12
C PRO A 135 11.80 -0.06 -11.90
N GLY A 136 12.58 0.84 -12.50
CA GLY A 136 13.67 0.52 -13.44
C GLY A 136 14.94 -0.07 -12.83
N ARG A 137 14.90 -0.69 -11.64
CA ARG A 137 16.05 -1.25 -10.92
C ARG A 137 16.86 -2.25 -11.76
N TRP A 138 16.19 -3.03 -12.62
CA TRP A 138 16.81 -4.04 -13.46
C TRP A 138 17.24 -3.53 -14.85
N LYS A 139 17.04 -2.24 -15.14
CA LYS A 139 17.52 -1.64 -16.39
C LYS A 139 19.02 -1.35 -16.26
N ALA A 140 19.75 -1.57 -17.35
CA ALA A 140 21.18 -1.26 -17.42
C ALA A 140 21.47 0.25 -17.19
N LYS A 141 20.52 1.11 -17.56
CA LYS A 141 20.57 2.55 -17.30
C LYS A 141 19.22 3.02 -16.75
N ASN A 142 19.23 3.61 -15.59
CA ASN A 142 18.11 4.33 -15.01
C ASN A 142 18.52 5.79 -14.81
N GLU A 143 17.98 6.69 -15.63
CA GLU A 143 18.32 8.12 -15.63
C GLU A 143 17.38 8.95 -14.73
N THR A 144 16.38 8.31 -14.12
CA THR A 144 15.44 9.00 -13.23
C THR A 144 16.12 9.38 -11.93
N LYS A 145 16.05 10.67 -11.57
CA LYS A 145 16.55 11.21 -10.31
C LYS A 145 15.39 11.61 -9.43
N ALA A 146 15.39 11.14 -8.20
CA ALA A 146 14.53 11.68 -7.15
C ALA A 146 15.18 12.95 -6.57
N PRO A 147 14.41 13.89 -5.99
CA PRO A 147 14.96 14.95 -5.17
C PRO A 147 15.80 14.37 -4.02
N GLU A 148 16.99 14.88 -3.82
CA GLU A 148 17.87 14.51 -2.71
C GLU A 148 17.36 15.12 -1.40
N ARG A 149 16.74 16.29 -1.53
CA ARG A 149 16.19 17.09 -0.42
C ARG A 149 14.85 17.68 -0.80
N ILE A 150 13.85 17.49 0.07
CA ILE A 150 12.53 18.12 -0.02
C ILE A 150 12.43 19.11 1.14
N VAL A 151 12.15 20.36 0.83
CA VAL A 151 12.00 21.43 1.82
C VAL A 151 10.58 21.98 1.74
N ILE A 152 9.91 22.06 2.88
CA ILE A 152 8.67 22.83 2.99
C ILE A 152 9.04 24.26 3.34
N GLY A 153 8.70 25.18 2.46
CA GLY A 153 9.01 26.61 2.55
C GLY A 153 8.14 27.33 3.58
N HIS A 154 8.46 27.15 4.86
CA HIS A 154 7.72 27.75 5.97
C HIS A 154 8.68 28.06 7.15
N ALA A 155 8.24 28.91 8.08
CA ALA A 155 8.90 29.08 9.36
C ALA A 155 8.84 27.76 10.15
N ASP A 156 9.78 27.57 11.04
CA ASP A 156 9.83 26.37 11.88
C ASP A 156 8.55 26.24 12.75
N ASP A 157 7.89 25.10 12.63
CA ASP A 157 6.63 24.79 13.28
C ASP A 157 6.62 23.30 13.67
N PRO A 158 6.42 22.97 14.97
CA PRO A 158 6.45 21.59 15.45
C PRO A 158 5.38 20.67 14.82
N GLU A 159 4.17 21.19 14.50
CA GLU A 159 3.11 20.43 13.89
C GLU A 159 3.46 20.10 12.43
N LEU A 160 3.97 21.09 11.69
CA LEU A 160 4.48 20.85 10.33
C LEU A 160 5.63 19.85 10.34
N GLN A 161 6.60 19.97 11.29
CA GLN A 161 7.70 19.01 11.41
C GLN A 161 7.22 17.59 11.65
N ALA A 162 6.26 17.39 12.56
CA ALA A 162 5.67 16.07 12.83
C ALA A 162 4.98 15.51 11.59
N ALA A 163 4.19 16.34 10.88
CA ALA A 163 3.47 15.95 9.68
C ALA A 163 4.40 15.53 8.53
N VAL A 164 5.42 16.33 8.22
CA VAL A 164 6.37 16.01 7.13
C VAL A 164 7.25 14.80 7.45
N LYS A 165 7.67 14.64 8.70
CA LYS A 165 8.45 13.47 9.16
C LYS A 165 7.63 12.19 8.99
N ARG A 166 6.37 12.20 9.44
CA ARG A 166 5.45 11.08 9.29
C ARG A 166 5.26 10.73 7.82
N ALA A 167 4.92 11.72 6.98
CA ALA A 167 4.69 11.56 5.56
C ALA A 167 5.89 10.93 4.85
N ALA A 168 7.10 11.41 5.14
CA ALA A 168 8.33 10.88 4.56
C ALA A 168 8.56 9.40 4.91
N ILE A 169 8.41 9.04 6.20
CA ILE A 169 8.57 7.65 6.66
C ILE A 169 7.56 6.74 5.96
N VAL A 170 6.29 7.12 5.94
CA VAL A 170 5.22 6.29 5.38
C VAL A 170 5.36 6.14 3.87
N ALA A 171 5.66 7.22 3.15
CA ALA A 171 5.85 7.18 1.69
C ALA A 171 7.09 6.34 1.29
N GLU A 172 8.18 6.42 2.04
CA GLU A 172 9.35 5.58 1.78
C GLU A 172 9.07 4.11 2.07
N ARG A 173 8.32 3.78 3.14
CA ARG A 173 7.88 2.40 3.39
C ARG A 173 6.94 1.90 2.28
N ALA A 174 6.04 2.74 1.77
CA ALA A 174 5.22 2.39 0.61
C ALA A 174 6.06 2.10 -0.64
N ASN A 175 7.10 2.90 -0.92
CA ASN A 175 8.01 2.63 -2.04
C ASN A 175 8.82 1.32 -1.84
N ARG A 176 9.22 0.97 -0.62
CA ARG A 176 9.85 -0.33 -0.32
C ARG A 176 8.88 -1.51 -0.53
N ALA A 177 7.58 -1.34 -0.20
CA ALA A 177 6.55 -2.33 -0.53
C ALA A 177 6.41 -2.48 -2.06
N ARG A 178 6.47 -1.38 -2.82
CA ARG A 178 6.49 -1.40 -4.29
C ARG A 178 7.70 -2.16 -4.84
N ASP A 179 8.88 -2.00 -4.23
CA ASP A 179 10.08 -2.74 -4.62
C ASP A 179 9.87 -4.26 -4.49
N LEU A 180 9.20 -4.72 -3.42
CA LEU A 180 8.86 -6.14 -3.24
C LEU A 180 7.86 -6.61 -4.30
N SER A 181 6.76 -5.88 -4.49
CA SER A 181 5.72 -6.24 -5.47
C SER A 181 6.24 -6.25 -6.92
N ASN A 182 7.25 -5.43 -7.21
CA ASN A 182 7.87 -5.37 -8.54
C ASN A 182 9.04 -6.35 -8.72
N MET A 183 9.51 -6.96 -7.64
CA MET A 183 10.66 -7.87 -7.70
C MET A 183 10.31 -9.10 -8.54
N PRO A 184 11.20 -9.52 -9.48
CA PRO A 184 10.93 -10.68 -10.30
C PRO A 184 10.93 -11.98 -9.46
N PRO A 185 10.10 -12.98 -9.80
CA PRO A 185 9.91 -14.19 -8.99
C PRO A 185 11.18 -15.03 -8.84
N ASN A 186 12.12 -14.93 -9.77
CA ASN A 186 13.43 -15.59 -9.66
C ASN A 186 14.33 -14.97 -8.56
N GLU A 187 13.99 -13.78 -8.05
CA GLU A 187 14.68 -13.12 -6.92
C GLU A 187 13.83 -13.13 -5.65
N LEU A 188 12.50 -12.94 -5.76
CA LEU A 188 11.60 -12.93 -4.61
C LEU A 188 10.89 -14.28 -4.46
N THR A 189 11.43 -15.11 -3.58
CA THR A 189 10.82 -16.38 -3.15
C THR A 189 10.29 -16.25 -1.72
N PRO A 190 9.51 -17.23 -1.20
CA PRO A 190 9.10 -17.24 0.21
C PRO A 190 10.27 -17.11 1.19
N HIS A 191 11.41 -17.76 0.87
CA HIS A 191 12.63 -17.64 1.66
C HIS A 191 13.20 -16.22 1.63
N THR A 192 13.37 -15.65 0.44
CA THR A 192 13.92 -14.29 0.29
C THR A 192 13.04 -13.24 0.95
N LEU A 193 11.70 -13.40 0.90
CA LEU A 193 10.75 -12.54 1.62
C LEU A 193 10.97 -12.63 3.13
N GLY A 194 11.23 -13.82 3.67
CA GLY A 194 11.58 -14.02 5.07
C GLY A 194 12.86 -13.29 5.48
N GLU A 195 13.92 -13.34 4.64
CA GLU A 195 15.15 -12.60 4.91
C GLU A 195 14.92 -11.09 4.87
N LYS A 196 14.11 -10.57 3.92
CA LYS A 196 13.72 -9.16 3.89
C LYS A 196 12.93 -8.72 5.14
N ALA A 197 12.10 -9.60 5.69
CA ALA A 197 11.39 -9.33 6.93
C ALA A 197 12.34 -9.28 8.15
N LYS A 198 13.35 -10.15 8.20
CA LYS A 198 14.41 -10.10 9.24
C LYS A 198 15.25 -8.83 9.12
N GLU A 199 15.64 -8.45 7.89
CA GLU A 199 16.34 -7.18 7.61
C GLU A 199 15.54 -5.99 8.16
N LEU A 200 14.24 -5.93 7.86
CA LEU A 200 13.35 -4.88 8.36
C LEU A 200 13.25 -4.87 9.89
N ALA A 201 13.09 -6.04 10.51
CA ALA A 201 12.99 -6.14 11.97
C ALA A 201 14.26 -5.63 12.65
N ALA A 202 15.43 -5.91 12.09
CA ALA A 202 16.71 -5.45 12.62
C ALA A 202 16.91 -3.92 12.55
N GLU A 203 16.09 -3.19 11.77
CA GLU A 203 16.11 -1.73 11.73
C GLU A 203 15.48 -1.09 13.00
N HIS A 204 14.73 -1.85 13.83
CA HIS A 204 13.89 -1.31 14.91
C HIS A 204 13.98 -2.14 16.19
N GLU A 205 14.25 -1.48 17.32
CA GLU A 205 14.47 -2.12 18.63
C GLU A 205 13.29 -2.97 19.13
N HIS A 206 12.05 -2.52 18.89
CA HIS A 206 10.84 -3.17 19.39
C HIS A 206 10.14 -4.04 18.35
N LEU A 207 10.80 -4.35 17.23
CA LEU A 207 10.29 -5.19 16.17
C LEU A 207 11.12 -6.47 16.07
N THR A 208 10.47 -7.61 16.20
CA THR A 208 11.11 -8.92 16.04
C THR A 208 10.53 -9.66 14.85
N CYS A 209 11.29 -10.61 14.27
CA CYS A 209 10.85 -11.44 13.15
C CYS A 209 11.22 -12.89 13.38
N GLU A 210 10.25 -13.78 13.22
CA GLU A 210 10.39 -15.22 13.19
C GLU A 210 9.91 -15.76 11.83
N VAL A 211 10.59 -16.77 11.29
CA VAL A 211 10.21 -17.40 10.02
C VAL A 211 10.00 -18.88 10.25
N LEU A 212 8.74 -19.31 10.18
CA LEU A 212 8.34 -20.70 10.34
C LEU A 212 8.48 -21.41 8.98
N ALA A 213 9.28 -22.48 8.95
CA ALA A 213 9.50 -23.30 7.77
C ALA A 213 8.52 -24.49 7.73
N THR A 214 8.61 -25.31 6.70
CA THR A 214 7.67 -26.42 6.44
C THR A 214 7.45 -27.32 7.66
N ARG A 215 8.51 -27.63 8.41
CA ARG A 215 8.39 -28.48 9.60
C ARG A 215 7.54 -27.83 10.69
N GLU A 216 7.80 -26.57 10.98
CA GLU A 216 7.03 -25.82 11.98
C GLU A 216 5.58 -25.60 11.53
N LEU A 217 5.34 -25.43 10.22
CA LEU A 217 3.99 -25.38 9.65
C LEU A 217 3.24 -26.71 9.85
N ASP A 218 3.90 -27.84 9.62
CA ASP A 218 3.33 -29.17 9.80
C ASP A 218 3.06 -29.45 11.29
N ASP A 219 3.99 -29.10 12.20
CA ASP A 219 3.83 -29.23 13.66
C ASP A 219 2.64 -28.38 14.18
N LEU A 220 2.32 -27.26 13.53
CA LEU A 220 1.17 -26.38 13.81
C LEU A 220 -0.11 -26.85 13.11
N GLY A 221 -0.05 -27.86 12.25
CA GLY A 221 -1.20 -28.33 11.47
C GLY A 221 -1.65 -27.37 10.35
N MET A 222 -0.77 -26.51 9.87
CA MET A 222 -1.03 -25.52 8.79
C MET A 222 -1.05 -26.19 7.42
N GLY A 223 -1.90 -27.18 7.24
CA GLY A 223 -1.96 -28.00 6.03
C GLY A 223 -2.48 -27.26 4.81
N ALA A 224 -3.21 -26.16 4.97
CA ALA A 224 -3.68 -25.36 3.86
C ALA A 224 -2.54 -24.52 3.25
N LEU A 225 -1.74 -23.85 4.08
CA LEU A 225 -0.53 -23.13 3.64
C LEU A 225 0.52 -24.09 3.06
N SER A 226 0.81 -25.18 3.76
CA SER A 226 1.77 -26.19 3.30
C SER A 226 1.39 -26.75 1.94
N ALA A 227 0.11 -27.04 1.69
CA ALA A 227 -0.37 -27.62 0.43
C ALA A 227 -0.14 -26.71 -0.77
N VAL A 228 -0.39 -25.41 -0.64
CA VAL A 228 -0.21 -24.46 -1.74
C VAL A 228 1.23 -24.44 -2.25
N GLY A 229 2.21 -24.48 -1.35
CA GLY A 229 3.63 -24.44 -1.70
C GLY A 229 4.23 -25.75 -2.27
N ARG A 230 3.51 -26.88 -2.20
CA ARG A 230 4.07 -28.19 -2.59
C ARG A 230 4.48 -28.31 -4.05
N GLY A 231 3.85 -27.53 -4.94
CA GLY A 231 4.17 -27.55 -6.37
C GLY A 231 5.52 -26.88 -6.73
N SER A 232 6.09 -26.12 -5.80
CA SER A 232 7.33 -25.38 -5.99
C SER A 232 8.53 -26.06 -5.29
N ARG A 233 9.74 -25.73 -5.78
CA ARG A 233 11.00 -26.02 -5.06
C ARG A 233 11.22 -25.08 -3.87
N ASN A 234 10.59 -23.90 -3.92
CA ASN A 234 10.64 -22.89 -2.89
C ASN A 234 9.57 -23.24 -1.83
N GLU A 235 10.01 -23.79 -0.72
CA GLU A 235 9.11 -24.18 0.36
C GLU A 235 8.31 -23.00 0.92
N PRO A 236 7.05 -23.23 1.34
CA PRO A 236 6.23 -22.20 1.97
C PRO A 236 6.82 -21.76 3.31
N ARG A 237 6.46 -20.54 3.73
CA ARG A 237 6.86 -19.94 5.01
C ARG A 237 5.68 -19.20 5.63
N LEU A 238 5.58 -19.24 6.95
CA LEU A 238 4.84 -18.21 7.68
C LEU A 238 5.86 -17.26 8.31
N ILE A 239 5.85 -15.99 7.87
CA ILE A 239 6.76 -14.98 8.36
C ILE A 239 6.00 -14.15 9.40
N VAL A 240 6.45 -14.15 10.63
CA VAL A 240 5.79 -13.52 11.77
C VAL A 240 6.63 -12.37 12.29
N LEU A 241 6.03 -11.17 12.33
CA LEU A 241 6.66 -10.02 12.96
C LEU A 241 5.85 -9.62 14.20
N ARG A 242 6.53 -9.19 15.26
CA ARG A 242 5.91 -8.70 16.50
C ARG A 242 6.49 -7.35 16.83
N TYR A 243 5.61 -6.37 16.98
CA TYR A 243 5.93 -5.02 17.40
C TYR A 243 5.30 -4.76 18.76
N ASP A 244 6.15 -4.52 19.76
CA ASP A 244 5.74 -4.35 21.16
C ASP A 244 6.47 -3.13 21.77
N PRO A 245 6.04 -1.89 21.45
CA PRO A 245 6.68 -0.68 21.92
C PRO A 245 6.26 -0.33 23.35
N PRO A 246 7.08 0.43 24.12
CA PRO A 246 6.70 0.93 25.41
C PRO A 246 5.52 1.91 25.31
N GLY A 247 4.64 1.87 26.32
CA GLY A 247 3.47 2.75 26.41
C GLY A 247 2.28 2.36 25.52
N ALA A 248 2.34 1.23 24.82
CA ALA A 248 1.20 0.68 24.11
C ALA A 248 0.15 0.12 25.08
N ARG A 249 -1.12 0.14 24.65
CA ARG A 249 -2.24 -0.44 25.41
C ARG A 249 -2.09 -1.95 25.50
N GLU A 250 -2.27 -2.51 26.71
CA GLU A 250 -2.18 -3.95 26.96
C GLU A 250 -3.40 -4.74 26.46
N ASP A 251 -4.58 -4.10 26.43
CA ASP A 251 -5.87 -4.70 26.08
C ASP A 251 -6.07 -4.82 24.57
N MET A 252 -5.14 -4.31 23.76
CA MET A 252 -5.20 -4.36 22.31
C MET A 252 -3.94 -4.97 21.70
N LEU A 253 -4.12 -5.99 20.87
CA LEU A 253 -3.09 -6.54 19.96
C LEU A 253 -3.66 -6.53 18.54
N LEU A 254 -3.11 -5.64 17.69
CA LEU A 254 -3.50 -5.53 16.30
C LEU A 254 -2.91 -6.68 15.48
N GLY A 255 -3.76 -7.57 14.96
CA GLY A 255 -3.39 -8.64 14.04
C GLY A 255 -3.40 -8.14 12.59
N LEU A 256 -2.30 -8.26 11.91
CA LEU A 256 -2.14 -7.89 10.50
C LEU A 256 -1.79 -9.15 9.70
N VAL A 257 -2.60 -9.50 8.71
CA VAL A 257 -2.34 -10.70 7.89
C VAL A 257 -2.16 -10.29 6.44
N GLY A 258 -1.13 -10.80 5.76
CA GLY A 258 -0.83 -10.46 4.38
C GLY A 258 -0.71 -11.68 3.47
N LYS A 259 -1.51 -11.74 2.39
CA LYS A 259 -1.30 -12.69 1.31
C LYS A 259 0.08 -12.44 0.69
N SER A 260 0.89 -13.49 0.62
CA SER A 260 2.28 -13.40 0.17
C SER A 260 2.61 -14.48 -0.85
N ILE A 261 1.76 -14.65 -1.86
CA ILE A 261 2.04 -15.57 -2.97
C ILE A 261 3.07 -14.90 -3.88
N THR A 262 4.33 -15.34 -3.77
CA THR A 262 5.46 -14.70 -4.47
C THR A 262 5.42 -14.92 -5.98
N PHE A 263 4.71 -15.94 -6.45
CA PHE A 263 4.25 -16.10 -7.82
C PHE A 263 3.05 -17.03 -7.88
N ASP A 264 2.02 -16.64 -8.64
CA ASP A 264 0.80 -17.43 -8.82
C ASP A 264 0.60 -17.83 -10.28
N ALA A 265 0.91 -19.09 -10.61
CA ALA A 265 0.57 -19.68 -11.90
C ALA A 265 -0.84 -20.28 -11.94
N GLY A 266 -1.58 -20.28 -10.82
CA GLY A 266 -2.82 -21.01 -10.62
C GLY A 266 -2.64 -22.47 -10.19
N GLY A 267 -1.42 -22.96 -10.17
CA GLY A 267 -1.13 -24.38 -9.88
C GLY A 267 -1.65 -25.31 -10.99
N ILE A 268 -2.27 -26.45 -10.63
CA ILE A 268 -2.87 -27.39 -11.60
C ILE A 268 -4.02 -26.73 -12.38
N SER A 269 -4.80 -25.85 -11.75
CA SER A 269 -5.81 -25.01 -12.43
C SER A 269 -5.12 -23.79 -13.07
N ILE A 270 -4.25 -24.04 -14.05
CA ILE A 270 -3.31 -23.06 -14.60
C ILE A 270 -4.00 -21.85 -15.22
N LYS A 271 -3.47 -20.66 -14.93
CA LYS A 271 -3.94 -19.40 -15.51
C LYS A 271 -3.60 -19.31 -17.02
N PRO A 272 -4.38 -18.52 -17.80
CA PRO A 272 -3.96 -18.12 -19.14
C PRO A 272 -2.61 -17.43 -19.13
N SER A 273 -1.84 -17.52 -20.22
CA SER A 273 -0.51 -16.90 -20.30
C SER A 273 -0.55 -15.36 -20.34
N GLY A 274 -1.65 -14.77 -20.84
CA GLY A 274 -1.82 -13.31 -20.86
C GLY A 274 -1.95 -12.75 -19.45
N GLY A 275 -1.09 -11.80 -19.05
CA GLY A 275 -1.08 -11.21 -17.72
C GLY A 275 -0.39 -12.03 -16.64
N MET A 276 0.05 -13.28 -16.93
CA MET A 276 0.67 -14.13 -15.90
C MET A 276 1.97 -13.53 -15.33
N GLN A 277 2.72 -12.73 -16.09
CA GLN A 277 3.92 -12.04 -15.62
C GLN A 277 3.65 -11.06 -14.47
N ASP A 278 2.42 -10.57 -14.34
CA ASP A 278 2.01 -9.61 -13.30
C ASP A 278 1.64 -10.33 -11.99
N MET A 279 1.50 -11.66 -12.02
CA MET A 279 1.25 -12.49 -10.84
C MET A 279 2.44 -12.52 -9.86
N LYS A 280 3.57 -11.90 -10.17
CA LYS A 280 4.59 -11.52 -9.20
C LYS A 280 4.06 -10.54 -8.15
N GLY A 281 3.04 -9.75 -8.50
CA GLY A 281 2.34 -8.82 -7.61
C GLY A 281 1.37 -9.49 -6.63
N ASP A 282 1.15 -10.79 -6.72
CA ASP A 282 0.19 -11.54 -5.88
C ASP A 282 0.63 -11.70 -4.41
N MET A 283 1.72 -11.08 -4.06
CA MET A 283 2.25 -10.92 -2.72
C MET A 283 2.13 -9.49 -2.19
N SER A 284 1.43 -8.60 -2.90
CA SER A 284 1.31 -7.18 -2.52
C SER A 284 0.60 -6.97 -1.17
N GLY A 285 -0.32 -7.88 -0.79
CA GLY A 285 -0.92 -7.88 0.55
C GLY A 285 0.14 -8.05 1.64
N GLY A 286 1.05 -9.03 1.46
CA GLY A 286 2.18 -9.22 2.36
C GLY A 286 3.18 -8.08 2.35
N ALA A 287 3.47 -7.49 1.18
CA ALA A 287 4.34 -6.32 1.07
C ALA A 287 3.78 -5.11 1.83
N GLY A 288 2.46 -4.85 1.66
CA GLY A 288 1.75 -3.80 2.39
C GLY A 288 1.78 -4.04 3.90
N THR A 289 1.53 -5.28 4.33
CA THR A 289 1.56 -5.69 5.75
C THR A 289 2.97 -5.56 6.35
N LEU A 290 4.00 -6.06 5.66
CA LEU A 290 5.39 -5.99 6.10
C LEU A 290 5.87 -4.56 6.31
N HIS A 291 5.67 -3.71 5.31
CA HIS A 291 6.10 -2.33 5.41
C HIS A 291 5.13 -1.46 6.22
N GLY A 292 3.87 -1.90 6.39
CA GLY A 292 2.93 -1.29 7.32
C GLY A 292 3.34 -1.43 8.78
N ILE A 293 3.65 -2.64 9.24
CA ILE A 293 4.19 -2.83 10.61
C ILE A 293 5.56 -2.16 10.77
N GLY A 294 6.38 -2.15 9.71
CA GLY A 294 7.64 -1.40 9.69
C GLY A 294 7.44 0.12 9.78
N ALA A 295 6.33 0.66 9.25
CA ALA A 295 5.96 2.06 9.42
C ALA A 295 5.53 2.37 10.85
N LEU A 296 4.74 1.49 11.50
CA LEU A 296 4.39 1.61 12.92
C LEU A 296 5.65 1.69 13.79
N ALA A 297 6.60 0.79 13.54
CA ALA A 297 7.86 0.75 14.28
C ALA A 297 8.73 1.99 14.03
N ALA A 298 8.88 2.43 12.78
CA ALA A 298 9.66 3.61 12.42
C ALA A 298 9.07 4.92 12.98
N LEU A 299 7.75 4.97 13.16
CA LEU A 299 7.03 6.10 13.75
C LEU A 299 7.02 6.05 15.28
N GLY A 300 7.37 4.92 15.90
CA GLY A 300 7.23 4.73 17.33
C GLY A 300 5.76 4.76 17.78
N THR A 301 4.84 4.29 16.92
CA THR A 301 3.40 4.32 17.22
C THR A 301 3.11 3.43 18.43
N PRO A 302 2.44 3.90 19.51
CA PRO A 302 2.25 3.14 20.74
C PRO A 302 1.09 2.14 20.62
N VAL A 303 1.19 1.20 19.68
CA VAL A 303 0.26 0.10 19.43
C VAL A 303 1.02 -1.21 19.35
N ARG A 304 0.56 -2.24 20.06
CA ARG A 304 1.07 -3.60 19.91
C ARG A 304 0.53 -4.21 18.63
N ALA A 305 1.38 -4.83 17.85
CA ALA A 305 0.96 -5.47 16.60
C ALA A 305 1.68 -6.81 16.37
N ILE A 306 0.95 -7.76 15.78
CA ILE A 306 1.50 -8.99 15.21
C ILE A 306 1.14 -9.05 13.73
N ALA A 307 2.15 -9.26 12.88
CA ALA A 307 1.93 -9.47 11.45
C ALA A 307 2.28 -10.90 11.06
N ALA A 308 1.44 -11.54 10.23
CA ALA A 308 1.67 -12.86 9.67
C ALA A 308 1.58 -12.80 8.14
N LEU A 309 2.70 -13.10 7.46
CA LEU A 309 2.79 -13.14 6.02
C LEU A 309 2.79 -14.59 5.56
N ALA A 310 1.70 -15.02 4.93
CA ALA A 310 1.54 -16.38 4.43
C ALA A 310 2.21 -16.53 3.06
N ALA A 311 3.48 -16.93 3.03
CA ALA A 311 4.31 -16.93 1.84
C ALA A 311 4.40 -18.31 1.18
N ALA A 312 4.03 -18.38 -0.11
CA ALA A 312 4.12 -19.58 -0.94
C ALA A 312 4.28 -19.22 -2.42
N GLU A 313 4.65 -20.21 -3.24
CA GLU A 313 4.52 -20.13 -4.70
C GLU A 313 3.49 -21.16 -5.16
N ASN A 314 2.47 -20.72 -5.92
CA ASN A 314 1.46 -21.60 -6.48
C ASN A 314 1.85 -22.03 -7.88
N LEU A 315 2.53 -23.17 -8.00
CA LEU A 315 3.04 -23.71 -9.25
C LEU A 315 2.50 -25.11 -9.54
N PRO A 316 2.36 -25.50 -10.82
CA PRO A 316 2.18 -26.91 -11.19
C PRO A 316 3.50 -27.67 -10.93
N GLY A 317 3.36 -28.87 -10.36
CA GLY A 317 4.53 -29.71 -10.04
C GLY A 317 4.09 -31.14 -9.70
N GLY A 318 5.06 -32.04 -9.50
CA GLY A 318 4.78 -33.44 -9.19
C GLY A 318 4.03 -33.64 -7.87
N ASP A 319 4.30 -32.77 -6.90
CA ASP A 319 3.71 -32.79 -5.55
C ASP A 319 2.62 -31.74 -5.35
N ALA A 320 2.24 -31.00 -6.41
CA ALA A 320 1.23 -29.95 -6.32
C ALA A 320 -0.12 -30.48 -5.84
N PHE A 321 -0.83 -29.70 -5.04
CA PHE A 321 -2.19 -30.01 -4.65
C PHE A 321 -3.14 -29.90 -5.86
N ARG A 322 -4.27 -30.59 -5.81
CA ARG A 322 -5.14 -30.85 -6.98
C ARG A 322 -6.59 -30.57 -6.67
N PRO A 323 -7.40 -30.21 -7.63
CA PRO A 323 -8.85 -30.32 -7.50
C PRO A 323 -9.26 -31.73 -7.07
N GLY A 324 -10.08 -31.83 -6.03
CA GLY A 324 -10.48 -33.07 -5.38
C GLY A 324 -9.68 -33.44 -4.12
N ASP A 325 -8.55 -32.83 -3.88
CA ASP A 325 -7.83 -33.02 -2.62
C ASP A 325 -8.63 -32.40 -1.44
N ILE A 326 -8.54 -33.04 -0.26
CA ILE A 326 -9.09 -32.49 0.98
C ILE A 326 -7.92 -32.07 1.88
N LEU A 327 -7.86 -30.78 2.15
CA LEU A 327 -6.84 -30.17 3.02
C LEU A 327 -7.39 -30.02 4.44
N ARG A 328 -6.53 -30.06 5.44
CA ARG A 328 -6.86 -29.73 6.83
C ARG A 328 -6.14 -28.47 7.23
N ALA A 329 -6.89 -27.42 7.59
CA ALA A 329 -6.36 -26.18 8.10
C ALA A 329 -6.01 -26.29 9.59
N ALA A 330 -5.22 -25.34 10.08
CA ALA A 330 -4.70 -25.33 11.46
C ALA A 330 -5.81 -25.28 12.54
N ASN A 331 -6.99 -24.73 12.24
CA ASN A 331 -8.16 -24.79 13.14
C ASN A 331 -8.88 -26.16 13.15
N GLY A 332 -8.38 -27.13 12.39
CA GLY A 332 -8.94 -28.49 12.28
C GLY A 332 -10.00 -28.67 11.20
N LYS A 333 -10.54 -27.61 10.61
CA LYS A 333 -11.53 -27.69 9.51
C LYS A 333 -10.91 -28.30 8.26
N THR A 334 -11.72 -29.04 7.53
CA THR A 334 -11.35 -29.67 6.27
C THR A 334 -11.89 -28.88 5.09
N ILE A 335 -11.08 -28.77 4.02
CA ILE A 335 -11.37 -27.95 2.84
C ILE A 335 -11.22 -28.82 1.60
N GLU A 336 -12.32 -29.00 0.85
CA GLU A 336 -12.29 -29.60 -0.48
C GLU A 336 -11.75 -28.58 -1.48
N VAL A 337 -10.69 -28.91 -2.16
CA VAL A 337 -10.11 -28.10 -3.24
C VAL A 337 -10.92 -28.34 -4.50
N ILE A 338 -11.57 -27.32 -5.04
CA ILE A 338 -12.24 -27.39 -6.35
C ILE A 338 -11.50 -26.59 -7.42
N ASN A 339 -10.62 -25.67 -6.99
CA ASN A 339 -9.81 -24.83 -7.87
C ASN A 339 -8.50 -24.47 -7.15
N THR A 340 -7.37 -24.83 -7.74
CA THR A 340 -6.05 -24.52 -7.16
C THR A 340 -5.64 -23.06 -7.37
N ASP A 341 -6.32 -22.31 -8.24
CA ASP A 341 -6.19 -20.86 -8.43
C ASP A 341 -7.02 -20.04 -7.40
N ALA A 342 -7.55 -20.71 -6.40
CA ALA A 342 -8.15 -20.11 -5.21
C ALA A 342 -7.28 -20.42 -3.97
N GLU A 343 -5.98 -20.28 -4.10
CA GLU A 343 -4.91 -20.59 -3.14
C GLU A 343 -4.77 -19.54 -2.05
N GLY A 344 -4.99 -18.25 -2.42
CA GLY A 344 -4.78 -17.11 -1.51
C GLY A 344 -5.59 -17.24 -0.22
N ARG A 345 -6.85 -17.66 -0.32
CA ARG A 345 -7.70 -17.90 0.86
C ARG A 345 -7.25 -19.10 1.69
N LEU A 346 -6.59 -20.09 1.08
CA LEU A 346 -6.04 -21.25 1.77
C LEU A 346 -4.87 -20.84 2.67
N VAL A 347 -3.93 -20.08 2.14
CA VAL A 347 -2.78 -19.60 2.93
C VAL A 347 -3.20 -18.61 4.00
N LEU A 348 -4.21 -17.75 3.71
CA LEU A 348 -4.77 -16.81 4.69
C LEU A 348 -5.52 -17.51 5.83
N ALA A 349 -6.18 -18.65 5.58
CA ALA A 349 -6.90 -19.40 6.60
C ALA A 349 -6.00 -19.77 7.77
N ASP A 350 -4.83 -20.33 7.50
CA ASP A 350 -3.86 -20.71 8.52
C ASP A 350 -3.21 -19.50 9.21
N ALA A 351 -2.96 -18.42 8.45
CA ALA A 351 -2.38 -17.20 9.01
C ALA A 351 -3.36 -16.43 9.92
N LEU A 352 -4.65 -16.36 9.57
CA LEU A 352 -5.71 -15.77 10.40
C LEU A 352 -5.84 -16.53 11.72
N TRP A 353 -5.91 -17.85 11.67
CA TRP A 353 -5.91 -18.69 12.86
C TRP A 353 -4.67 -18.43 13.72
N TYR A 354 -3.49 -18.31 13.11
CA TYR A 354 -2.25 -18.11 13.84
C TYR A 354 -2.25 -16.80 14.65
N VAL A 355 -2.59 -15.67 14.02
CA VAL A 355 -2.58 -14.37 14.73
C VAL A 355 -3.60 -14.34 15.87
N ARG A 356 -4.76 -15.01 15.71
CA ARG A 356 -5.75 -15.16 16.79
C ARG A 356 -5.22 -16.03 17.93
N ARG A 357 -4.60 -17.15 17.63
CA ARG A 357 -3.93 -18.01 18.62
C ARG A 357 -2.89 -17.23 19.43
N GLU A 358 -2.18 -16.32 18.77
CA GLU A 358 -1.16 -15.48 19.41
C GLU A 358 -1.76 -14.25 20.15
N GLY A 359 -3.08 -14.16 20.26
CA GLY A 359 -3.79 -13.19 21.07
C GLY A 359 -4.25 -11.93 20.35
N ALA A 360 -4.21 -11.88 19.00
CA ALA A 360 -4.72 -10.71 18.28
C ALA A 360 -6.19 -10.45 18.60
N THR A 361 -6.49 -9.24 19.09
CA THR A 361 -7.84 -8.82 19.48
C THR A 361 -8.63 -8.26 18.30
N HIS A 362 -8.00 -7.50 17.44
CA HIS A 362 -8.56 -6.92 16.22
C HIS A 362 -7.70 -7.34 15.03
N VAL A 363 -8.32 -7.80 13.96
CA VAL A 363 -7.58 -8.33 12.80
C VAL A 363 -7.95 -7.60 11.52
N LEU A 364 -6.92 -7.27 10.74
CA LEU A 364 -7.02 -6.77 9.38
C LEU A 364 -6.21 -7.71 8.48
N ASP A 365 -6.83 -8.26 7.43
CA ASP A 365 -6.08 -8.96 6.40
C ASP A 365 -6.14 -8.26 5.04
N LEU A 366 -5.01 -8.30 4.34
CA LEU A 366 -4.80 -7.65 3.04
C LEU A 366 -4.44 -8.71 2.00
N ALA A 367 -5.20 -8.78 0.92
CA ALA A 367 -4.92 -9.74 -0.13
C ALA A 367 -5.32 -9.24 -1.52
N THR A 368 -4.52 -9.57 -2.53
CA THR A 368 -4.90 -9.58 -3.94
C THR A 368 -5.70 -10.87 -4.21
N LEU A 369 -6.98 -10.88 -3.76
CA LEU A 369 -7.66 -12.16 -3.59
C LEU A 369 -8.51 -12.56 -4.79
N THR A 370 -9.24 -11.62 -5.37
CA THR A 370 -10.17 -11.98 -6.44
C THR A 370 -10.10 -11.01 -7.61
N GLY A 371 -9.89 -11.52 -8.83
CA GLY A 371 -9.98 -10.70 -10.05
C GLY A 371 -11.37 -10.08 -10.26
N ALA A 372 -12.41 -10.65 -9.65
CA ALA A 372 -13.75 -10.09 -9.68
C ALA A 372 -13.87 -8.77 -8.90
N MET A 373 -13.04 -8.54 -7.89
CA MET A 373 -12.97 -7.25 -7.17
C MET A 373 -12.39 -6.16 -8.06
N GLU A 374 -11.32 -6.46 -8.80
CA GLU A 374 -10.75 -5.55 -9.79
C GLU A 374 -11.77 -5.16 -10.88
N LEU A 375 -12.53 -6.16 -11.38
CA LEU A 375 -13.62 -5.91 -12.36
C LEU A 375 -14.75 -5.05 -11.77
N ALA A 376 -15.01 -5.13 -10.46
CA ALA A 376 -16.09 -4.39 -9.81
C ALA A 376 -15.71 -2.95 -9.47
N LEU A 377 -14.50 -2.72 -8.95
CA LEU A 377 -14.08 -1.43 -8.40
C LEU A 377 -12.91 -0.76 -9.17
N GLY A 378 -12.34 -1.44 -10.15
CA GLY A 378 -11.18 -0.95 -10.90
C GLY A 378 -9.92 -0.85 -10.02
N ASP A 379 -9.09 0.12 -10.31
CA ASP A 379 -7.76 0.30 -9.71
C ASP A 379 -7.71 1.36 -8.59
N LEU A 380 -8.86 1.89 -8.16
CA LEU A 380 -8.95 2.96 -7.17
C LEU A 380 -9.35 2.47 -5.78
N TYR A 381 -10.38 1.63 -5.69
CA TYR A 381 -10.90 1.13 -4.43
C TYR A 381 -10.56 -0.34 -4.21
N ALA A 382 -10.20 -0.70 -2.97
CA ALA A 382 -10.25 -2.08 -2.49
C ALA A 382 -11.64 -2.39 -1.94
N GLY A 383 -12.04 -3.67 -1.94
CA GLY A 383 -13.30 -4.11 -1.32
C GLY A 383 -13.09 -4.56 0.11
N GLY A 384 -13.87 -4.05 1.05
CA GLY A 384 -13.78 -4.37 2.47
C GLY A 384 -14.96 -5.20 2.97
N PHE A 385 -14.68 -6.27 3.74
CA PHE A 385 -15.67 -7.14 4.37
C PHE A 385 -15.39 -7.25 5.86
N ALA A 386 -16.27 -6.74 6.70
CA ALA A 386 -16.11 -6.73 8.15
C ALA A 386 -17.20 -7.56 8.83
N ASN A 387 -16.83 -8.28 9.92
CA ASN A 387 -17.76 -8.97 10.79
C ASN A 387 -18.23 -8.08 11.96
N ASP A 388 -17.54 -6.96 12.21
CA ASP A 388 -17.84 -5.97 13.22
C ASP A 388 -17.98 -4.58 12.56
N PRO A 389 -19.14 -3.89 12.73
CA PRO A 389 -19.39 -2.61 12.08
C PRO A 389 -18.45 -1.50 12.55
N GLU A 390 -18.14 -1.41 13.85
CA GLU A 390 -17.30 -0.33 14.40
C GLU A 390 -15.84 -0.46 13.88
N TRP A 391 -15.35 -1.70 13.87
CA TRP A 391 -14.04 -1.99 13.31
C TRP A 391 -13.99 -1.69 11.80
N GLY A 392 -15.03 -2.11 11.06
CA GLY A 392 -15.15 -1.85 9.64
C GLY A 392 -15.14 -0.37 9.31
N GLU A 393 -15.92 0.45 10.04
CA GLU A 393 -15.96 1.91 9.87
C GLU A 393 -14.61 2.56 10.19
N LEU A 394 -13.92 2.11 11.24
CA LEU A 394 -12.60 2.62 11.62
C LEU A 394 -11.55 2.34 10.54
N VAL A 395 -11.53 1.13 9.96
CA VAL A 395 -10.59 0.77 8.89
C VAL A 395 -10.90 1.55 7.60
N VAL A 396 -12.18 1.72 7.26
CA VAL A 396 -12.59 2.54 6.10
C VAL A 396 -12.18 3.99 6.28
N GLU A 397 -12.35 4.55 7.50
CA GLU A 397 -11.90 5.92 7.80
C GLU A 397 -10.37 6.06 7.72
N ALA A 398 -9.61 5.07 8.21
CA ALA A 398 -8.16 5.02 8.02
C ALA A 398 -7.79 5.02 6.52
N GLY A 399 -8.52 4.26 5.72
CA GLY A 399 -8.38 4.23 4.25
C GLY A 399 -8.63 5.59 3.61
N ARG A 400 -9.71 6.26 4.01
CA ARG A 400 -10.06 7.60 3.50
C ARG A 400 -8.98 8.64 3.83
N ARG A 401 -8.43 8.63 5.04
CA ARG A 401 -7.38 9.58 5.45
C ARG A 401 -6.04 9.31 4.77
N SER A 402 -5.72 8.04 4.57
CA SER A 402 -4.45 7.64 3.97
C SER A 402 -4.43 7.71 2.44
N GLY A 403 -5.61 7.72 1.78
CA GLY A 403 -5.76 7.58 0.33
C GLY A 403 -5.66 6.13 -0.17
N ASP A 404 -5.60 5.14 0.73
CA ASP A 404 -5.78 3.71 0.42
C ASP A 404 -7.28 3.37 0.55
N LEU A 405 -8.06 3.77 -0.45
CA LEU A 405 -9.52 3.81 -0.39
C LEU A 405 -10.15 2.42 -0.34
N ILE A 406 -11.15 2.27 0.55
CA ILE A 406 -11.89 1.02 0.74
C ILE A 406 -13.38 1.25 0.52
N TRP A 407 -14.02 0.37 -0.25
CA TRP A 407 -15.47 0.33 -0.41
C TRP A 407 -16.04 -0.83 0.37
N PRO A 408 -16.98 -0.60 1.33
CA PRO A 408 -17.58 -1.68 2.12
C PRO A 408 -18.48 -2.58 1.27
N PHE A 409 -18.28 -3.88 1.40
CA PHE A 409 -19.10 -4.92 0.81
C PHE A 409 -19.84 -5.74 1.88
N PRO A 410 -20.98 -6.37 1.57
CA PRO A 410 -21.73 -7.15 2.55
C PRO A 410 -21.02 -8.50 2.85
N LEU A 411 -20.75 -8.75 4.13
CA LEU A 411 -20.50 -10.09 4.66
C LEU A 411 -21.83 -10.64 5.17
N HIS A 412 -22.33 -11.75 4.61
CA HIS A 412 -23.66 -12.25 4.95
C HIS A 412 -23.69 -13.78 5.00
N PRO A 413 -24.15 -14.41 6.10
CA PRO A 413 -24.10 -15.87 6.31
C PRO A 413 -24.78 -16.72 5.21
N ARG A 414 -25.71 -16.15 4.46
CA ARG A 414 -26.35 -16.87 3.33
C ARG A 414 -25.38 -17.19 2.19
N TYR A 415 -24.23 -16.51 2.11
CA TYR A 415 -23.21 -16.84 1.13
C TYR A 415 -22.48 -18.15 1.46
N ARG A 416 -22.44 -18.56 2.75
CA ARG A 416 -21.77 -19.78 3.22
C ARG A 416 -22.20 -21.03 2.44
N ARG A 417 -23.51 -21.16 2.12
CA ARG A 417 -24.07 -22.29 1.37
C ARG A 417 -23.42 -22.56 0.00
N TYR A 418 -22.84 -21.53 -0.62
CA TYR A 418 -22.20 -21.70 -1.95
C TYR A 418 -20.84 -22.38 -1.88
N ILE A 419 -20.26 -22.49 -0.69
CA ILE A 419 -19.01 -23.18 -0.43
C ILE A 419 -19.21 -24.45 0.42
N ASP A 420 -20.43 -24.91 0.64
CA ASP A 420 -20.69 -26.17 1.30
C ASP A 420 -20.15 -27.35 0.48
N SER A 421 -19.55 -28.34 1.17
CA SER A 421 -19.03 -29.57 0.58
C SER A 421 -19.82 -30.79 1.05
N SER A 422 -19.89 -31.80 0.21
CA SER A 422 -20.40 -33.12 0.60
C SER A 422 -19.30 -34.03 1.16
N PHE A 423 -18.04 -33.62 1.05
CA PHE A 423 -16.87 -34.44 1.39
C PHE A 423 -15.98 -33.83 2.49
N ALA A 424 -16.11 -32.53 2.73
CA ALA A 424 -15.35 -31.77 3.70
C ALA A 424 -16.26 -30.77 4.41
N ASP A 425 -15.74 -30.02 5.38
CA ASP A 425 -16.51 -28.96 6.05
C ASP A 425 -16.88 -27.83 5.08
N MET A 426 -16.03 -27.57 4.07
CA MET A 426 -16.28 -26.54 3.04
C MET A 426 -15.42 -26.77 1.79
N LYS A 427 -15.75 -26.01 0.72
CA LYS A 427 -14.93 -25.89 -0.49
C LYS A 427 -14.11 -24.61 -0.47
N ASN A 428 -12.96 -24.62 -1.14
CA ASN A 428 -12.16 -23.39 -1.30
C ASN A 428 -12.74 -22.41 -2.32
N GLY A 429 -13.86 -22.70 -2.94
CA GLY A 429 -14.53 -21.83 -3.91
C GLY A 429 -15.91 -22.35 -4.30
N SER A 430 -16.48 -21.76 -5.34
CA SER A 430 -17.76 -22.18 -5.92
C SER A 430 -17.61 -22.43 -7.41
N THR A 431 -18.37 -23.38 -7.94
CA THR A 431 -18.50 -23.59 -9.40
C THR A 431 -19.30 -22.47 -10.07
N LEU A 432 -20.05 -21.70 -9.28
CA LEU A 432 -20.78 -20.52 -9.75
C LEU A 432 -19.86 -19.31 -9.70
N ARG A 433 -19.86 -18.50 -10.76
CA ARG A 433 -19.04 -17.29 -10.85
C ARG A 433 -19.60 -16.08 -10.09
N GLN A 434 -20.78 -16.24 -9.48
CA GLN A 434 -21.52 -15.16 -8.80
C GLN A 434 -20.93 -14.90 -7.42
N GLY A 435 -20.79 -13.62 -7.05
CA GLY A 435 -20.43 -13.22 -5.70
C GLY A 435 -19.02 -13.64 -5.24
N SER A 436 -18.10 -13.91 -6.17
CA SER A 436 -16.77 -14.46 -5.86
C SER A 436 -16.05 -13.74 -4.70
N PRO A 437 -16.01 -12.40 -4.61
CA PRO A 437 -15.36 -11.72 -3.48
C PRO A 437 -16.08 -12.00 -2.14
N ALA A 438 -17.42 -11.97 -2.12
CA ALA A 438 -18.17 -12.26 -0.91
C ALA A 438 -18.01 -13.72 -0.46
N LEU A 439 -17.92 -14.66 -1.42
CA LEU A 439 -17.66 -16.08 -1.10
C LEU A 439 -16.24 -16.29 -0.56
N ALA A 440 -15.26 -15.54 -1.06
CA ALA A 440 -13.92 -15.57 -0.53
C ALA A 440 -13.85 -15.01 0.90
N ALA A 441 -14.55 -13.91 1.15
CA ALA A 441 -14.65 -13.31 2.49
C ALA A 441 -15.37 -14.25 3.48
N GLU A 442 -16.48 -14.89 3.08
CA GLU A 442 -17.17 -15.90 3.91
C GLU A 442 -16.30 -17.13 4.20
N PHE A 443 -15.48 -17.55 3.25
CA PHE A 443 -14.50 -18.59 3.50
C PHE A 443 -13.50 -18.16 4.58
N LEU A 444 -12.92 -16.95 4.47
CA LEU A 444 -11.96 -16.42 5.44
C LEU A 444 -12.57 -16.20 6.81
N HIS A 445 -13.85 -15.79 6.88
CA HIS A 445 -14.58 -15.60 8.13
C HIS A 445 -14.59 -16.87 9.00
N GLU A 446 -14.64 -18.07 8.39
CA GLU A 446 -14.56 -19.36 9.09
C GLU A 446 -13.23 -19.59 9.83
N PHE A 447 -12.19 -18.77 9.56
CA PHE A 447 -10.84 -18.84 10.12
C PHE A 447 -10.46 -17.58 10.91
N ALA A 448 -11.24 -16.51 10.81
CA ALA A 448 -10.98 -15.23 11.46
C ALA A 448 -11.06 -15.29 12.99
N GLY A 449 -11.68 -16.35 13.55
CA GLY A 449 -11.88 -16.52 15.00
C GLY A 449 -12.84 -15.47 15.59
N ASP A 450 -12.95 -15.47 16.91
CA ASP A 450 -13.78 -14.52 17.63
C ASP A 450 -13.15 -13.13 17.66
N GLY A 451 -13.98 -12.09 17.65
CA GLY A 451 -13.58 -10.69 17.72
C GLY A 451 -13.56 -9.98 16.37
N PRO A 452 -13.36 -8.65 16.42
CA PRO A 452 -13.37 -7.78 15.23
C PRO A 452 -12.37 -8.21 14.18
N TRP A 453 -12.84 -8.33 12.95
CA TRP A 453 -12.05 -8.69 11.78
C TRP A 453 -12.57 -7.97 10.53
N MET A 454 -11.63 -7.57 9.68
CA MET A 454 -11.91 -7.08 8.34
C MET A 454 -10.97 -7.70 7.32
N HIS A 455 -11.52 -8.27 6.27
CA HIS A 455 -10.82 -8.65 5.04
C HIS A 455 -10.85 -7.48 4.05
N VAL A 456 -9.71 -7.16 3.46
CA VAL A 456 -9.60 -6.17 2.39
C VAL A 456 -9.03 -6.83 1.14
N ASP A 457 -9.90 -7.01 0.14
CA ASP A 457 -9.52 -7.47 -1.20
C ASP A 457 -9.02 -6.29 -2.03
N MET A 458 -7.71 -6.21 -2.18
CA MET A 458 -6.99 -5.14 -2.87
C MET A 458 -6.51 -5.54 -4.28
N ALA A 459 -7.16 -6.51 -4.92
CA ALA A 459 -6.74 -7.01 -6.24
C ALA A 459 -6.60 -5.90 -7.29
N GLY A 460 -7.51 -4.91 -7.29
CA GLY A 460 -7.45 -3.79 -8.22
C GLY A 460 -6.34 -2.77 -7.92
N PRO A 461 -6.32 -2.12 -6.73
CA PRO A 461 -5.40 -1.03 -6.45
C PRO A 461 -3.98 -1.46 -6.08
N ALA A 462 -3.69 -2.74 -5.89
CA ALA A 462 -2.39 -3.24 -5.43
C ALA A 462 -1.31 -3.22 -6.50
N PHE A 463 -1.68 -3.50 -7.76
CA PHE A 463 -0.75 -3.63 -8.88
C PHE A 463 -1.38 -3.06 -10.15
N LEU A 464 -0.75 -2.05 -10.73
CA LEU A 464 -1.28 -1.32 -11.88
C LEU A 464 -0.67 -1.81 -13.19
N GLU A 465 -1.48 -2.08 -14.19
CA GLU A 465 -1.03 -2.33 -15.56
C GLU A 465 -0.54 -1.05 -16.26
N ARG A 466 -1.08 0.10 -15.85
CA ARG A 466 -0.80 1.42 -16.42
C ARG A 466 -0.85 2.51 -15.36
N SER A 467 -0.43 3.72 -15.71
CA SER A 467 -0.61 4.89 -14.84
C SER A 467 -2.08 5.09 -14.48
N ARG A 468 -2.38 5.28 -13.20
CA ARG A 468 -3.72 5.61 -12.70
C ARG A 468 -4.12 7.07 -12.99
N GLY A 469 -3.15 7.93 -13.32
CA GLY A 469 -3.39 9.33 -13.65
C GLY A 469 -3.32 10.28 -12.46
N ASP A 470 -3.15 9.77 -11.25
CA ASP A 470 -2.94 10.52 -10.01
C ASP A 470 -1.44 10.47 -9.57
N TYR A 471 -1.18 10.36 -8.26
CA TYR A 471 0.19 10.25 -7.73
C TYR A 471 0.85 8.88 -7.98
N LEU A 472 0.12 7.85 -8.40
CA LEU A 472 0.64 6.54 -8.84
C LEU A 472 0.75 6.50 -10.37
N ARG A 473 1.87 6.95 -10.89
CA ARG A 473 2.05 7.23 -12.32
C ARG A 473 2.82 6.18 -13.11
N VAL A 474 3.35 5.17 -12.45
CA VAL A 474 4.09 4.09 -13.10
C VAL A 474 3.41 2.75 -12.87
N PRO A 475 3.42 1.84 -13.85
CA PRO A 475 2.87 0.50 -13.67
C PRO A 475 3.63 -0.30 -12.61
N GLY A 476 2.99 -1.37 -12.13
CA GLY A 476 3.51 -2.27 -11.10
C GLY A 476 2.92 -2.03 -9.73
N GLY A 477 3.58 -2.53 -8.69
CA GLY A 477 3.15 -2.42 -7.30
C GLY A 477 2.96 -0.99 -6.84
N THR A 478 1.91 -0.74 -6.07
CA THR A 478 1.51 0.59 -5.61
C THR A 478 1.95 0.90 -4.18
N GLY A 479 2.30 -0.14 -3.40
CA GLY A 479 2.55 -0.03 -1.97
C GLY A 479 1.28 0.16 -1.15
N TRP A 480 0.12 -0.17 -1.72
CA TRP A 480 -1.18 -0.12 -1.06
C TRP A 480 -1.15 -0.91 0.25
N GLY A 481 -1.84 -0.42 1.27
CA GLY A 481 -1.89 -1.00 2.60
C GLY A 481 -0.88 -0.42 3.60
N VAL A 482 0.27 0.08 3.15
CA VAL A 482 1.28 0.68 4.06
C VAL A 482 0.74 1.93 4.74
N ARG A 483 0.14 2.83 3.97
CA ARG A 483 -0.45 4.07 4.44
C ARG A 483 -1.67 3.82 5.31
N LEU A 484 -2.52 2.86 4.88
CA LEU A 484 -3.67 2.38 5.65
C LEU A 484 -3.25 1.90 7.04
N ILE A 485 -2.28 0.97 7.14
CA ILE A 485 -1.83 0.40 8.41
C ILE A 485 -1.21 1.48 9.31
N ALA A 486 -0.40 2.38 8.75
CA ALA A 486 0.19 3.47 9.51
C ALA A 486 -0.87 4.42 10.09
N GLU A 487 -1.94 4.70 9.33
CA GLU A 487 -3.04 5.55 9.80
C GLU A 487 -3.94 4.81 10.79
N LEU A 488 -4.26 3.54 10.53
CA LEU A 488 -5.02 2.69 11.45
C LEU A 488 -4.31 2.59 12.80
N GLY A 489 -2.99 2.34 12.81
CA GLY A 489 -2.23 2.30 14.05
C GLY A 489 -2.29 3.61 14.85
N ARG A 490 -2.34 4.78 14.17
CA ARG A 490 -2.53 6.09 14.82
C ARG A 490 -3.94 6.26 15.42
N LEU A 491 -4.96 5.67 14.79
CA LEU A 491 -6.35 5.79 15.27
C LEU A 491 -6.66 4.88 16.46
N VAL A 492 -5.92 3.78 16.61
CA VAL A 492 -6.13 2.79 17.68
C VAL A 492 -5.13 2.89 18.83
N ALA A 493 -4.10 3.74 18.72
CA ALA A 493 -3.07 3.97 19.72
C ALA A 493 -3.55 4.72 21.01
#